data_a9ec5f03a0759be84e9e065503f9abdc
#
_entry.id   a9ec5f03a0759be84e9e065503f9abdc
#
_cell.length_a   1.000
_cell.length_b   1.000
_cell.length_c   1.000
_cell.angle_alpha   90.00
_cell.angle_beta   90.00
_cell.angle_gamma   90.00
#
_symmetry.space_group_name_H-M   'P 1'
#
loop_
_entity.id
_entity.type
_entity.pdbx_description
1 polymer ?
#
loop_
_entity_poly.entity_id
_entity_poly.type
_entity_poly.pdbx_seq_one_letter_code
_entity_poly.pdbx_strand_id
1 'polypeptide(L)'
;IRRQRQMCIRDRSYLTFAMYYYLHELKEYDIRIIGLDLKKDVIRHCNELSEKYGYEKLRFLEGDIADYTGVNKVDMVVTLHAYDTATDYALAKAVGWDAKVILSVPCCQHELNRQIKNEILEPILKYGLLKERMAALITDGLRAQYLEREGYEAQILEFIDMEHTPKNILIRAVKTGKKKNRESFADSMKALHVNPTLDRLLYPEESISQKGE
;
A
#
# COMPACT_ATOMS: atom_id res chain seq x y z
N ILE A 1 -6.20 19.35 -17.26
CA ILE A 1 -6.83 18.41 -16.29
C ILE A 1 -5.96 18.39 -15.04
N ARG A 2 -6.46 18.95 -13.92
CA ARG A 2 -5.77 18.87 -12.63
C ARG A 2 -5.69 17.41 -12.20
N ARG A 3 -4.51 16.84 -12.12
CA ARG A 3 -4.27 15.50 -11.60
C ARG A 3 -3.92 15.61 -10.13
N GLN A 4 -4.65 14.92 -9.26
CA GLN A 4 -4.34 14.84 -7.83
C GLN A 4 -3.54 13.58 -7.58
N ARG A 5 -2.47 13.70 -6.80
CA ARG A 5 -1.62 12.58 -6.41
C ARG A 5 -1.40 12.61 -4.91
N GLN A 6 -1.42 11.46 -4.28
CA GLN A 6 -1.27 11.34 -2.85
C GLN A 6 -0.17 10.35 -2.50
N MET A 7 0.60 10.67 -1.49
CA MET A 7 1.68 9.83 -1.00
C MET A 7 1.63 9.76 0.52
N CYS A 8 1.87 8.58 1.06
CA CYS A 8 2.15 8.37 2.47
C CYS A 8 3.65 8.08 2.64
N ILE A 9 4.37 8.86 3.44
CA ILE A 9 5.83 8.81 3.50
C ILE A 9 6.30 8.71 4.93
N ARG A 10 7.17 7.73 5.18
CA ARG A 10 7.91 7.59 6.43
C ARG A 10 9.38 8.01 6.33
N ASP A 11 9.89 8.25 5.12
CA ASP A 11 11.29 8.57 4.86
C ASP A 11 11.47 10.02 4.44
N ARG A 12 11.56 10.94 5.43
CA ARG A 12 11.87 12.38 5.29
C ARG A 12 11.42 13.05 3.99
N SER A 13 10.43 12.46 3.31
CA SER A 13 9.75 12.99 2.11
C SER A 13 10.62 13.16 0.85
N TYR A 14 11.84 12.63 0.79
CA TYR A 14 12.70 12.78 -0.38
C TYR A 14 12.04 12.33 -1.68
N LEU A 15 11.37 11.17 -1.66
CA LEU A 15 10.66 10.69 -2.85
C LEU A 15 9.55 11.64 -3.28
N THR A 16 8.84 12.27 -2.34
CA THR A 16 7.76 13.23 -2.65
C THR A 16 8.32 14.45 -3.36
N PHE A 17 9.42 15.02 -2.86
CA PHE A 17 10.10 16.13 -3.50
C PHE A 17 10.65 15.75 -4.88
N ALA A 18 11.29 14.58 -5.00
CA ALA A 18 11.81 14.08 -6.27
C ALA A 18 10.67 13.86 -7.29
N MET A 19 9.53 13.32 -6.87
CA MET A 19 8.36 13.15 -7.73
C MET A 19 7.77 14.49 -8.16
N TYR A 20 7.67 15.47 -7.25
CA TYR A 20 7.19 16.80 -7.60
C TYR A 20 8.13 17.45 -8.61
N TYR A 21 9.43 17.45 -8.33
CA TYR A 21 10.45 17.98 -9.25
C TYR A 21 10.37 17.31 -10.63
N TYR A 22 10.38 15.98 -10.66
CA TYR A 22 10.35 15.26 -11.93
C TYR A 22 9.07 15.50 -12.73
N LEU A 23 7.91 15.46 -12.06
CA LEU A 23 6.64 15.55 -12.77
C LEU A 23 6.21 16.98 -13.06
N HIS A 24 6.49 17.92 -12.15
CA HIS A 24 6.12 19.32 -12.32
C HIS A 24 7.20 20.10 -13.08
N GLU A 25 8.46 20.06 -12.59
CA GLU A 25 9.53 20.88 -13.14
C GLU A 25 10.07 20.32 -14.46
N LEU A 26 10.36 19.00 -14.51
CA LEU A 26 10.97 18.40 -15.70
C LEU A 26 9.96 17.95 -16.76
N LYS A 27 8.75 17.53 -16.37
CA LYS A 27 7.70 17.04 -17.28
C LYS A 27 6.57 18.04 -17.49
N GLU A 28 6.61 19.18 -16.81
CA GLU A 28 5.63 20.27 -16.92
C GLU A 28 4.18 19.82 -16.74
N TYR A 29 3.96 18.78 -15.94
CA TYR A 29 2.60 18.29 -15.65
C TYR A 29 1.93 19.17 -14.60
N ASP A 30 0.69 19.58 -14.85
CA ASP A 30 -0.14 20.22 -13.83
C ASP A 30 -0.57 19.19 -12.77
N ILE A 31 0.20 19.08 -11.71
CA ILE A 31 0.00 18.13 -10.62
C ILE A 31 -0.21 18.81 -9.29
N ARG A 32 -0.88 18.09 -8.39
CA ARG A 32 -0.95 18.41 -6.97
C ARG A 32 -0.50 17.17 -6.20
N ILE A 33 0.42 17.33 -5.27
CA ILE A 33 0.87 16.24 -4.39
C ILE A 33 0.50 16.58 -2.94
N ILE A 34 -0.06 15.59 -2.24
CA ILE A 34 -0.34 15.65 -0.80
C ILE A 34 0.47 14.55 -0.14
N GLY A 35 1.40 14.92 0.73
CA GLY A 35 2.13 14.02 1.62
C GLY A 35 1.41 13.89 2.96
N LEU A 36 1.33 12.69 3.52
CA LEU A 36 0.78 12.43 4.85
C LEU A 36 1.84 11.79 5.73
N ASP A 37 2.00 12.31 6.94
CA ASP A 37 2.81 11.71 8.00
C ASP A 37 2.19 11.99 9.37
N LEU A 38 2.47 11.13 10.36
CA LEU A 38 1.98 11.30 11.74
C LEU A 38 2.84 12.27 12.56
N LYS A 39 4.03 12.62 12.07
CA LYS A 39 5.01 13.41 12.81
C LYS A 39 4.92 14.89 12.44
N LYS A 40 4.46 15.71 13.39
CA LYS A 40 4.31 17.17 13.23
C LYS A 40 5.59 17.89 12.82
N ASP A 41 6.72 17.50 13.39
CA ASP A 41 8.03 18.09 13.09
C ASP A 41 8.47 17.81 11.64
N VAL A 42 8.22 16.59 11.15
CA VAL A 42 8.47 16.21 9.75
C VAL A 42 7.60 17.03 8.81
N ILE A 43 6.30 17.12 9.09
CA ILE A 43 5.33 17.88 8.27
C ILE A 43 5.72 19.36 8.21
N ARG A 44 6.04 19.97 9.37
CA ARG A 44 6.48 21.37 9.41
C ARG A 44 7.72 21.58 8.54
N HIS A 45 8.75 20.76 8.74
CA HIS A 45 9.99 20.86 7.98
C HIS A 45 9.78 20.68 6.47
N CYS A 46 8.92 19.71 6.07
CA CYS A 46 8.60 19.48 4.66
C CYS A 46 7.85 20.66 4.03
N ASN A 47 6.89 21.28 4.76
CA ASN A 47 6.20 22.46 4.25
C ASN A 47 7.14 23.67 4.13
N GLU A 48 8.04 23.90 5.11
CA GLU A 48 9.07 24.94 5.02
C GLU A 48 9.99 24.75 3.80
N LEU A 49 10.39 23.50 3.51
CA LEU A 49 11.16 23.19 2.30
C LEU A 49 10.35 23.39 1.02
N SER A 50 9.08 22.99 1.01
CA SER A 50 8.18 23.19 -0.13
C SER A 50 8.04 24.68 -0.48
N GLU A 51 7.84 25.53 0.54
CA GLU A 51 7.81 26.99 0.36
C GLU A 51 9.15 27.55 -0.13
N LYS A 52 10.27 27.11 0.46
CA LYS A 52 11.62 27.53 0.05
C LYS A 52 11.94 27.23 -1.41
N TYR A 53 11.45 26.10 -1.94
CA TYR A 53 11.62 25.70 -3.35
C TYR A 53 10.53 26.25 -4.28
N GLY A 54 9.54 26.99 -3.77
CA GLY A 54 8.43 27.49 -4.56
C GLY A 54 7.46 26.42 -5.06
N TYR A 55 7.36 25.28 -4.36
CA TYR A 55 6.50 24.15 -4.76
C TYR A 55 5.07 24.33 -4.25
N GLU A 56 4.35 25.31 -4.82
CA GLU A 56 3.03 25.74 -4.35
C GLU A 56 1.97 24.62 -4.33
N LYS A 57 2.10 23.61 -5.19
CA LYS A 57 1.15 22.49 -5.33
C LYS A 57 1.60 21.23 -4.58
N LEU A 58 2.68 21.32 -3.80
CA LEU A 58 3.16 20.28 -2.89
C LEU A 58 2.80 20.67 -1.46
N ARG A 59 2.00 19.86 -0.79
CA ARG A 59 1.58 20.09 0.59
C ARG A 59 1.74 18.84 1.43
N PHE A 60 2.14 19.05 2.68
CA PHE A 60 2.25 17.98 3.68
C PHE A 60 1.24 18.23 4.81
N LEU A 61 0.49 17.19 5.16
CA LEU A 61 -0.55 17.23 6.18
C LEU A 61 -0.27 16.18 7.25
N GLU A 62 -0.52 16.55 8.51
CA GLU A 62 -0.48 15.62 9.63
C GLU A 62 -1.72 14.74 9.60
N GLY A 63 -1.54 13.42 9.67
CA GLY A 63 -2.64 12.48 9.78
C GLY A 63 -2.29 11.07 9.31
N ASP A 64 -3.14 10.13 9.71
CA ASP A 64 -3.12 8.77 9.20
C ASP A 64 -3.90 8.69 7.89
N ILE A 65 -3.39 7.92 6.94
CA ILE A 65 -4.08 7.68 5.67
C ILE A 65 -5.43 6.98 5.90
N ALA A 66 -5.55 6.18 6.95
CA ALA A 66 -6.79 5.50 7.33
C ALA A 66 -7.94 6.50 7.56
N ASP A 67 -7.65 7.62 8.20
CA ASP A 67 -8.65 8.63 8.61
C ASP A 67 -8.78 9.78 7.61
N TYR A 68 -7.89 9.85 6.63
CA TYR A 68 -7.87 10.96 5.71
C TYR A 68 -9.07 10.97 4.76
N THR A 69 -9.80 12.10 4.75
CA THR A 69 -11.03 12.30 3.95
C THR A 69 -10.96 13.51 3.01
N GLY A 70 -9.80 14.15 2.92
CA GLY A 70 -9.62 15.41 2.17
C GLY A 70 -9.71 15.30 0.66
N VAL A 71 -9.85 14.08 0.11
CA VAL A 71 -9.99 13.82 -1.33
C VAL A 71 -10.99 12.69 -1.59
N ASN A 72 -11.70 12.77 -2.72
CA ASN A 72 -12.62 11.72 -3.17
C ASN A 72 -12.07 10.94 -4.36
N LYS A 73 -11.06 11.46 -5.04
CA LYS A 73 -10.45 10.84 -6.20
C LYS A 73 -8.99 11.26 -6.33
N VAL A 74 -8.13 10.31 -6.69
CA VAL A 74 -6.71 10.56 -6.95
C VAL A 74 -6.26 9.81 -8.21
N ASP A 75 -5.24 10.32 -8.91
CA ASP A 75 -4.67 9.60 -10.06
C ASP A 75 -3.65 8.54 -9.61
N MET A 76 -2.90 8.81 -8.53
CA MET A 76 -1.86 7.90 -8.05
C MET A 76 -1.75 7.94 -6.54
N VAL A 77 -1.61 6.76 -5.95
CA VAL A 77 -1.22 6.59 -4.54
C VAL A 77 0.15 5.92 -4.50
N VAL A 78 1.05 6.48 -3.70
CA VAL A 78 2.37 5.89 -3.46
C VAL A 78 2.55 5.72 -1.96
N THR A 79 2.92 4.52 -1.54
CA THR A 79 3.22 4.23 -0.14
C THR A 79 4.61 3.65 0.00
N LEU A 80 5.42 4.23 0.87
CA LEU A 80 6.73 3.72 1.24
C LEU A 80 6.74 3.39 2.72
N HIS A 81 7.11 2.15 3.04
CA HIS A 81 7.33 1.72 4.42
C HIS A 81 6.14 2.00 5.36
N ALA A 82 4.91 1.94 4.86
CA ALA A 82 3.74 1.92 5.71
C ALA A 82 3.75 0.61 6.52
N TYR A 83 3.78 0.76 7.85
CA TYR A 83 4.02 -0.36 8.76
C TYR A 83 2.82 -1.30 8.80
N ASP A 84 3.05 -2.61 8.56
CA ASP A 84 2.09 -3.72 8.71
C ASP A 84 0.73 -3.43 8.05
N THR A 85 -0.34 -3.35 8.82
CA THR A 85 -1.71 -3.09 8.35
C THR A 85 -1.93 -1.67 7.83
N ALA A 86 -1.06 -0.69 8.12
CA ALA A 86 -1.16 0.63 7.52
C ALA A 86 -1.02 0.60 5.99
N THR A 87 -0.28 -0.39 5.45
CA THR A 87 -0.26 -0.66 4.00
C THR A 87 -1.64 -1.04 3.49
N ASP A 88 -2.38 -1.87 4.24
CA ASP A 88 -3.72 -2.35 3.85
C ASP A 88 -4.75 -1.21 3.85
N TYR A 89 -4.70 -0.33 4.86
CA TYR A 89 -5.51 0.90 4.87
C TYR A 89 -5.20 1.80 3.67
N ALA A 90 -3.93 1.97 3.33
CA ALA A 90 -3.52 2.77 2.18
C ALA A 90 -4.03 2.18 0.86
N LEU A 91 -3.95 0.85 0.69
CA LEU A 91 -4.47 0.17 -0.50
C LEU A 91 -6.00 0.26 -0.59
N ALA A 92 -6.72 0.06 0.52
CA ALA A 92 -8.17 0.21 0.58
C ALA A 92 -8.61 1.64 0.23
N LYS A 93 -7.93 2.67 0.76
CA LYS A 93 -8.17 4.07 0.40
C LYS A 93 -7.88 4.33 -1.08
N ALA A 94 -6.78 3.79 -1.62
CA ALA A 94 -6.43 3.94 -3.02
C ALA A 94 -7.52 3.38 -3.94
N VAL A 95 -8.07 2.21 -3.60
CA VAL A 95 -9.21 1.62 -4.29
C VAL A 95 -10.45 2.51 -4.17
N GLY A 96 -10.80 2.95 -2.96
CA GLY A 96 -11.95 3.82 -2.70
C GLY A 96 -11.86 5.19 -3.40
N TRP A 97 -10.66 5.74 -3.56
CA TRP A 97 -10.42 6.98 -4.33
C TRP A 97 -10.29 6.78 -5.83
N ASP A 98 -10.57 5.60 -6.33
CA ASP A 98 -10.49 5.28 -7.76
C ASP A 98 -9.11 5.59 -8.37
N ALA A 99 -8.03 5.31 -7.64
CA ALA A 99 -6.68 5.58 -8.08
C ALA A 99 -6.36 4.84 -9.38
N LYS A 100 -5.76 5.52 -10.36
CA LYS A 100 -5.36 4.88 -11.62
C LYS A 100 -4.10 4.05 -11.49
N VAL A 101 -3.19 4.49 -10.61
CA VAL A 101 -1.92 3.83 -10.35
C VAL A 101 -1.69 3.74 -8.85
N ILE A 102 -1.29 2.57 -8.39
CA ILE A 102 -0.88 2.31 -7.02
C ILE A 102 0.55 1.78 -7.05
N LEU A 103 1.43 2.41 -6.27
CA LEU A 103 2.80 1.97 -6.04
C LEU A 103 2.97 1.79 -4.54
N SER A 104 3.16 0.56 -4.08
CA SER A 104 3.28 0.25 -2.66
C SER A 104 4.53 -0.56 -2.37
N VAL A 105 5.33 -0.08 -1.42
CA VAL A 105 6.53 -0.76 -0.91
C VAL A 105 6.27 -1.17 0.52
N PRO A 106 5.72 -2.37 0.76
CA PRO A 106 5.49 -2.89 2.10
C PRO A 106 6.82 -3.21 2.79
N CYS A 107 6.89 -3.02 4.10
CA CYS A 107 8.13 -3.26 4.86
C CYS A 107 7.99 -4.31 5.96
N CYS A 108 6.79 -4.64 6.40
CA CYS A 108 6.52 -5.64 7.42
C CYS A 108 5.11 -6.20 7.28
N GLN A 109 4.96 -7.47 7.65
CA GLN A 109 3.76 -8.27 7.44
C GLN A 109 3.50 -9.13 8.71
N HIS A 110 3.40 -8.46 9.88
CA HIS A 110 3.26 -9.13 11.16
C HIS A 110 1.87 -9.73 11.37
N GLU A 111 0.84 -9.18 10.74
CA GLU A 111 -0.53 -9.67 10.87
C GLU A 111 -0.63 -11.14 10.44
N LEU A 112 -0.24 -11.47 9.22
CA LEU A 112 -0.30 -12.84 8.73
C LEU A 112 0.65 -13.79 9.46
N ASN A 113 1.82 -13.32 9.87
CA ASN A 113 2.75 -14.13 10.64
C ASN A 113 2.13 -14.66 11.94
N ARG A 114 1.22 -13.91 12.56
CA ARG A 114 0.48 -14.35 13.75
C ARG A 114 -0.67 -15.30 13.42
N GLN A 115 -1.29 -15.14 12.27
CA GLN A 115 -2.48 -15.89 11.87
C GLN A 115 -2.15 -17.23 11.23
N ILE A 116 -1.15 -17.28 10.32
CA ILE A 116 -0.89 -18.40 9.43
C ILE A 116 -0.73 -19.73 10.16
N LYS A 117 -1.58 -20.68 9.78
CA LYS A 117 -1.58 -22.07 10.23
C LYS A 117 -1.90 -22.95 9.04
N ASN A 118 -1.21 -24.07 8.93
CA ASN A 118 -1.50 -25.07 7.91
C ASN A 118 -0.85 -26.40 8.33
N GLU A 119 -1.62 -27.48 8.40
CA GLU A 119 -1.14 -28.78 8.90
C GLU A 119 -0.04 -29.36 8.00
N ILE A 120 -0.16 -29.20 6.67
CA ILE A 120 0.82 -29.73 5.71
C ILE A 120 2.14 -28.95 5.81
N LEU A 121 2.07 -27.63 6.06
CA LEU A 121 3.24 -26.76 6.16
C LEU A 121 3.79 -26.62 7.59
N GLU A 122 3.13 -27.22 8.59
CA GLU A 122 3.54 -27.13 9.99
C GLU A 122 5.03 -27.48 10.19
N PRO A 123 5.56 -28.56 9.58
CA PRO A 123 6.98 -28.92 9.74
C PRO A 123 7.95 -27.83 9.28
N ILE A 124 7.51 -26.91 8.41
CA ILE A 124 8.27 -25.74 7.93
C ILE A 124 7.96 -24.52 8.78
N LEU A 125 6.67 -24.28 9.07
CA LEU A 125 6.20 -23.11 9.82
C LEU A 125 6.64 -23.08 11.29
N LYS A 126 7.05 -24.22 11.86
CA LYS A 126 7.66 -24.27 13.19
C LYS A 126 8.98 -23.47 13.30
N TYR A 127 9.67 -23.25 12.19
CA TYR A 127 10.87 -22.42 12.15
C TYR A 127 10.47 -20.95 11.97
N GLY A 128 10.57 -20.13 13.03
CA GLY A 128 10.08 -18.74 13.06
C GLY A 128 10.58 -17.88 11.91
N LEU A 129 11.85 -18.01 11.52
CA LEU A 129 12.41 -17.30 10.37
C LEU A 129 11.71 -17.67 9.05
N LEU A 130 11.43 -18.95 8.82
CA LEU A 130 10.74 -19.41 7.60
C LEU A 130 9.28 -18.98 7.62
N LYS A 131 8.63 -19.09 8.77
CA LYS A 131 7.25 -18.61 8.96
C LYS A 131 7.12 -17.13 8.65
N GLU A 132 8.03 -16.29 9.17
CA GLU A 132 8.04 -14.84 8.90
C GLU A 132 8.19 -14.54 7.41
N ARG A 133 9.16 -15.17 6.74
CA ARG A 133 9.39 -14.96 5.30
C ARG A 133 8.21 -15.42 4.46
N MET A 134 7.66 -16.60 4.75
CA MET A 134 6.46 -17.09 4.03
C MET A 134 5.26 -16.19 4.26
N ALA A 135 5.00 -15.77 5.50
CA ALA A 135 3.92 -14.85 5.82
C ALA A 135 4.07 -13.53 5.07
N ALA A 136 5.30 -13.00 4.94
CA ALA A 136 5.55 -11.77 4.19
C ALA A 136 5.21 -11.92 2.70
N LEU A 137 5.71 -12.96 2.04
CA LEU A 137 5.45 -13.22 0.63
C LEU A 137 3.96 -13.48 0.35
N ILE A 138 3.29 -14.26 1.22
CA ILE A 138 1.86 -14.54 1.11
C ILE A 138 1.04 -13.25 1.29
N THR A 139 1.39 -12.39 2.26
CA THR A 139 0.70 -11.12 2.48
C THR A 139 0.75 -10.24 1.23
N ASP A 140 1.93 -10.08 0.64
CA ASP A 140 2.10 -9.23 -0.53
C ASP A 140 1.45 -9.83 -1.78
N GLY A 141 1.46 -11.17 -1.90
CA GLY A 141 0.71 -11.89 -2.93
C GLY A 141 -0.81 -11.69 -2.80
N LEU A 142 -1.36 -11.77 -1.58
CA LEU A 142 -2.78 -11.50 -1.32
C LEU A 142 -3.13 -10.04 -1.62
N ARG A 143 -2.29 -9.06 -1.23
CA ARG A 143 -2.49 -7.65 -1.57
C ARG A 143 -2.61 -7.44 -3.08
N ALA A 144 -1.74 -8.06 -3.86
CA ALA A 144 -1.82 -8.00 -5.33
C ALA A 144 -3.12 -8.63 -5.85
N GLN A 145 -3.54 -9.78 -5.32
CA GLN A 145 -4.79 -10.44 -5.71
C GLN A 145 -6.03 -9.61 -5.37
N TYR A 146 -6.06 -8.93 -4.21
CA TYR A 146 -7.14 -8.01 -3.88
C TYR A 146 -7.24 -6.84 -4.87
N LEU A 147 -6.10 -6.25 -5.25
CA LEU A 147 -6.08 -5.20 -6.26
C LEU A 147 -6.56 -5.70 -7.62
N GLU A 148 -6.18 -6.92 -8.03
CA GLU A 148 -6.69 -7.53 -9.26
C GLU A 148 -8.22 -7.76 -9.21
N ARG A 149 -8.74 -8.15 -8.06
CA ARG A 149 -10.21 -8.27 -7.85
C ARG A 149 -10.92 -6.92 -7.97
N GLU A 150 -10.27 -5.84 -7.57
CA GLU A 150 -10.79 -4.47 -7.70
C GLU A 150 -10.55 -3.83 -9.09
N GLY A 151 -10.09 -4.61 -10.06
CA GLY A 151 -9.97 -4.20 -11.46
C GLY A 151 -8.64 -3.55 -11.80
N TYR A 152 -7.60 -3.86 -11.04
CA TYR A 152 -6.23 -3.47 -11.37
C TYR A 152 -5.48 -4.63 -12.05
N GLU A 153 -4.49 -4.29 -12.85
CA GLU A 153 -3.43 -5.20 -13.24
C GLU A 153 -2.27 -5.01 -12.28
N ALA A 154 -2.01 -6.03 -11.45
CA ALA A 154 -1.01 -5.98 -10.41
C ALA A 154 0.26 -6.74 -10.82
N GLN A 155 1.42 -6.18 -10.47
CA GLN A 155 2.74 -6.77 -10.65
C GLN A 155 3.50 -6.66 -9.32
N ILE A 156 4.20 -7.72 -8.97
CA ILE A 156 5.14 -7.72 -7.85
C ILE A 156 6.54 -7.67 -8.45
N LEU A 157 7.29 -6.63 -8.12
CA LEU A 157 8.59 -6.32 -8.71
C LEU A 157 9.63 -6.17 -7.61
N GLU A 158 10.84 -6.61 -7.86
CA GLU A 158 12.01 -6.18 -7.12
C GLU A 158 12.51 -4.85 -7.69
N PHE A 159 12.79 -3.85 -6.85
CA PHE A 159 13.19 -2.52 -7.29
C PHE A 159 14.53 -2.05 -6.68
N ILE A 160 15.04 -2.77 -5.69
CA ILE A 160 16.35 -2.57 -5.06
C ILE A 160 17.00 -3.94 -4.93
N ASP A 161 18.30 -4.04 -5.17
CA ASP A 161 19.03 -5.28 -5.02
C ASP A 161 18.95 -5.83 -3.60
N MET A 162 18.77 -7.15 -3.49
CA MET A 162 18.68 -7.85 -2.20
C MET A 162 19.91 -7.65 -1.30
N GLU A 163 21.07 -7.29 -1.88
CA GLU A 163 22.27 -6.94 -1.14
C GLU A 163 22.08 -5.75 -0.19
N HIS A 164 21.16 -4.83 -0.53
CA HIS A 164 20.89 -3.65 0.27
C HIS A 164 19.76 -3.86 1.28
N THR A 165 18.74 -4.64 0.93
CA THR A 165 17.63 -4.96 1.82
C THR A 165 16.82 -6.15 1.32
N PRO A 166 16.43 -7.09 2.20
CA PRO A 166 15.48 -8.15 1.85
C PRO A 166 14.04 -7.63 1.66
N LYS A 167 13.78 -6.36 1.95
CA LYS A 167 12.46 -5.69 1.82
C LYS A 167 12.44 -4.83 0.57
N ASN A 168 12.57 -5.47 -0.57
CA ASN A 168 12.75 -4.84 -1.88
C ASN A 168 11.54 -5.00 -2.82
N ILE A 169 10.40 -5.45 -2.29
CA ILE A 169 9.19 -5.68 -3.08
C ILE A 169 8.45 -4.37 -3.32
N LEU A 170 8.11 -4.14 -4.59
CA LEU A 170 7.19 -3.11 -5.05
C LEU A 170 5.93 -3.79 -5.62
N ILE A 171 4.77 -3.50 -5.03
CA ILE A 171 3.48 -3.81 -5.63
C ILE A 171 3.09 -2.63 -6.52
N ARG A 172 3.12 -2.86 -7.83
CA ARG A 172 2.68 -1.91 -8.84
C ARG A 172 1.32 -2.37 -9.36
N ALA A 173 0.30 -1.52 -9.26
CA ALA A 173 -1.02 -1.83 -9.79
C ALA A 173 -1.54 -0.68 -10.65
N VAL A 174 -2.07 -1.01 -11.83
CA VAL A 174 -2.63 -0.07 -12.81
C VAL A 174 -4.09 -0.44 -13.05
N LYS A 175 -4.99 0.53 -12.93
CA LYS A 175 -6.42 0.31 -13.10
C LYS A 175 -6.75 0.03 -14.56
N THR A 176 -7.32 -1.14 -14.81
CA THR A 176 -7.78 -1.58 -16.14
C THR A 176 -9.31 -1.73 -16.22
N GLY A 177 -9.98 -1.79 -15.07
CA GLY A 177 -11.40 -2.09 -14.94
C GLY A 177 -11.76 -3.57 -15.10
N LYS A 178 -10.81 -4.44 -15.45
CA LYS A 178 -11.02 -5.88 -15.61
C LYS A 178 -10.87 -6.57 -14.25
N LYS A 179 -11.99 -6.92 -13.61
CA LYS A 179 -11.99 -7.65 -12.35
C LYS A 179 -11.69 -9.13 -12.56
N LYS A 180 -10.80 -9.71 -11.76
CA LYS A 180 -10.51 -11.15 -11.75
C LYS A 180 -11.41 -11.90 -10.77
N ASN A 181 -11.68 -13.19 -11.06
CA ASN A 181 -12.55 -14.02 -10.23
C ASN A 181 -11.92 -14.35 -8.88
N ARG A 182 -12.78 -14.51 -7.86
CA ARG A 182 -12.44 -14.64 -6.43
C ARG A 182 -12.03 -16.05 -5.99
N GLU A 183 -12.51 -17.10 -6.67
CA GLU A 183 -12.53 -18.44 -6.11
C GLU A 183 -11.15 -18.99 -5.69
N SER A 184 -10.13 -18.80 -6.54
CA SER A 184 -8.83 -19.43 -6.32
C SER A 184 -8.04 -18.92 -5.09
N PHE A 185 -8.20 -17.65 -4.70
CA PHE A 185 -7.46 -17.15 -3.53
C PHE A 185 -8.23 -17.25 -2.22
N ALA A 186 -9.56 -17.33 -2.27
CA ALA A 186 -10.39 -17.60 -1.10
C ALA A 186 -10.06 -18.98 -0.50
N ASP A 187 -9.85 -19.98 -1.34
CA ASP A 187 -9.42 -21.31 -0.89
C ASP A 187 -8.03 -21.27 -0.26
N SER A 188 -7.12 -20.45 -0.80
CA SER A 188 -5.79 -20.26 -0.20
C SER A 188 -5.87 -19.62 1.19
N MET A 189 -6.73 -18.61 1.38
CA MET A 189 -6.95 -18.01 2.71
C MET A 189 -7.54 -19.01 3.72
N LYS A 190 -8.52 -19.82 3.29
CA LYS A 190 -9.09 -20.88 4.14
C LYS A 190 -8.02 -21.92 4.51
N ALA A 191 -7.25 -22.40 3.54
CA ALA A 191 -6.21 -23.39 3.76
C ALA A 191 -5.10 -22.89 4.70
N LEU A 192 -4.82 -21.59 4.70
CA LEU A 192 -3.81 -20.96 5.55
C LEU A 192 -4.37 -20.41 6.87
N HIS A 193 -5.68 -20.49 7.08
CA HIS A 193 -6.40 -19.95 8.23
C HIS A 193 -6.12 -18.47 8.47
N VAL A 194 -6.11 -17.66 7.40
CA VAL A 194 -5.80 -16.23 7.46
C VAL A 194 -7.01 -15.36 7.10
N ASN A 195 -7.10 -14.20 7.78
CA ASN A 195 -8.10 -13.18 7.54
C ASN A 195 -7.43 -11.79 7.54
N PRO A 196 -6.90 -11.35 6.37
CA PRO A 196 -6.14 -10.12 6.26
C PRO A 196 -6.99 -8.87 6.53
N THR A 197 -6.35 -7.82 7.05
CA THR A 197 -7.01 -6.51 7.24
C THR A 197 -7.56 -5.96 5.93
N LEU A 198 -6.85 -6.13 4.81
CA LEU A 198 -7.32 -5.64 3.51
C LEU A 198 -8.63 -6.29 3.07
N ASP A 199 -8.85 -7.59 3.36
CA ASP A 199 -10.13 -8.25 3.08
C ASP A 199 -11.28 -7.58 3.83
N ARG A 200 -11.09 -7.36 5.13
CA ARG A 200 -12.12 -6.74 5.99
C ARG A 200 -12.42 -5.30 5.59
N LEU A 201 -11.44 -4.57 5.07
CA LEU A 201 -11.60 -3.18 4.61
C LEU A 201 -12.32 -3.08 3.27
N LEU A 202 -12.05 -3.99 2.35
CA LEU A 202 -12.66 -4.00 1.02
C LEU A 202 -14.05 -4.66 1.01
N TYR A 203 -14.27 -5.66 1.90
CA TYR A 203 -15.48 -6.48 1.93
C TYR A 203 -16.04 -6.66 3.35
N PRO A 204 -16.45 -5.55 4.00
CA PRO A 204 -16.90 -5.59 5.41
C PRO A 204 -18.11 -6.51 5.65
N GLU A 205 -19.02 -6.62 4.70
CA GLU A 205 -20.26 -7.44 4.86
C GLU A 205 -19.97 -8.95 4.76
N GLU A 206 -19.00 -9.36 3.97
CA GLU A 206 -18.65 -10.77 3.78
C GLU A 206 -17.85 -11.32 4.98
N SER A 207 -17.09 -10.47 5.67
CA SER A 207 -16.32 -10.87 6.86
C SER A 207 -17.18 -11.10 8.10
N ILE A 208 -18.43 -10.62 8.13
CA ILE A 208 -19.39 -10.85 9.22
C ILE A 208 -20.00 -12.25 9.12
N SER A 209 -20.26 -12.76 7.92
CA SER A 209 -20.86 -14.08 7.71
C SER A 209 -19.93 -15.26 8.04
N GLN A 210 -18.62 -15.05 8.11
CA GLN A 210 -17.63 -16.09 8.46
C GLN A 210 -17.42 -16.27 9.98
N LYS A 211 -18.02 -15.43 10.82
CA LYS A 211 -17.94 -15.54 12.29
C LYS A 211 -19.12 -16.31 12.93
N GLY A 212 -20.04 -16.81 12.12
CA GLY A 212 -21.27 -17.47 12.56
C GLY A 212 -21.34 -18.98 12.30
N GLU A 213 -20.23 -19.64 11.92
CA GLU A 213 -20.14 -21.10 11.79
C GLU A 213 -19.12 -21.70 12.77
#